data_dea616f99deb1b5bb99ac88adfac3251
#
_entry.id   dea616f99deb1b5bb99ac88adfac3251
#
_cell.length_a   1.000
_cell.length_b   1.000
_cell.length_c   1.000
_cell.angle_alpha   90.00
_cell.angle_beta   90.00
_cell.angle_gamma   90.00
#
_symmetry.space_group_name_H-M   'P 1'
#
loop_
_entity.id
_entity.type
_entity.pdbx_description
1 polymer ?
#
loop_
_entity_poly.entity_id
_entity_poly.type
_entity_poly.pdbx_seq_one_letter_code
_entity_poly.pdbx_strand_id
1 'polypeptide(L)'
;AVEQVLDGYQRTHERMRAAETALQPWVIRHLKERTFNGVSRRERLPGNAINHDDLDGTEAGIEISGDALLPFLLAARATACAPDSRPVFAEGLASSYEAFLHTRKSNDGSTDGDDDVAASGDPGDAVGTWYLDRLEAALPLKDHHDSAAHPKISATIKRVLAAWRQGEKVLVFCHYIATGRVLRQVISGFMEEEITRRGAEKLGCKPEEASAELERIGKRFFDIDSPIRQACDAELVDILGRYEGLSPHAALLQEITRRYLRTPSFLVRFFPLAADKRDQAAARQAFASGDGSGRSLRDVLHDFFDFLENRCVAEERTHYLEAIRSTQTGAITGLEAQATFGDDEWQGAATERLLPNVRLVNGAVKQETRQRLMLTFNSPFFPEVLIASSVMAEGVDLHRFCRYVIHHDLCWNPSTLEQRTGRVDRIGAKVERCGKPIRVYLPYLAETQDEKMYRVVMDRERWFNVVMGEKFKV
;
A
#
# COMPACT_ATOMS: atom_id res chain seq x y z
N ALA A 1 1.85 -14.45 -44.80
CA ALA A 1 1.46 -13.87 -43.50
C ALA A 1 2.62 -13.88 -42.50
N VAL A 2 3.24 -15.04 -42.22
CA VAL A 2 4.37 -15.14 -41.26
C VAL A 2 5.59 -14.33 -41.70
N GLU A 3 5.98 -14.40 -42.97
CA GLU A 3 7.06 -13.59 -43.53
C GLU A 3 6.84 -12.10 -43.44
N GLN A 4 5.59 -11.65 -43.64
CA GLN A 4 5.23 -10.24 -43.50
C GLN A 4 5.32 -9.75 -42.03
N VAL A 5 5.01 -10.60 -41.08
CA VAL A 5 5.15 -10.32 -39.65
C VAL A 5 6.63 -10.24 -39.27
N LEU A 6 7.46 -11.17 -39.73
CA LEU A 6 8.91 -11.18 -39.51
C LEU A 6 9.60 -9.95 -40.11
N ASP A 7 9.22 -9.59 -41.33
CA ASP A 7 9.76 -8.40 -42.03
C ASP A 7 9.29 -7.09 -41.30
N GLY A 8 8.05 -7.05 -40.86
CA GLY A 8 7.56 -5.95 -40.02
C GLY A 8 8.31 -5.82 -38.69
N TYR A 9 8.63 -6.94 -38.08
CA TYR A 9 9.42 -7.01 -36.86
C TYR A 9 10.84 -6.53 -37.05
N GLN A 10 11.54 -7.00 -38.11
CA GLN A 10 12.88 -6.56 -38.43
C GLN A 10 12.95 -5.06 -38.70
N ARG A 11 12.03 -4.52 -39.50
CA ARG A 11 11.96 -3.08 -39.78
C ARG A 11 11.71 -2.26 -38.51
N THR A 12 10.88 -2.74 -37.61
CA THR A 12 10.64 -2.08 -36.33
C THR A 12 11.92 -2.05 -35.49
N HIS A 13 12.63 -3.17 -35.42
CA HIS A 13 13.88 -3.31 -34.70
C HIS A 13 14.96 -2.37 -35.22
N GLU A 14 15.12 -2.29 -36.54
CA GLU A 14 16.09 -1.39 -37.20
C GLU A 14 15.79 0.08 -36.94
N ARG A 15 14.51 0.48 -37.03
CA ARG A 15 14.05 1.86 -36.74
C ARG A 15 14.27 2.22 -35.28
N MET A 16 14.07 1.30 -34.38
CA MET A 16 14.30 1.54 -32.95
C MET A 16 15.77 1.70 -32.62
N ARG A 17 16.68 0.89 -33.22
CA ARG A 17 18.13 1.09 -33.09
C ARG A 17 18.57 2.42 -33.66
N ALA A 18 18.02 2.84 -34.80
CA ALA A 18 18.31 4.13 -35.38
C ALA A 18 17.86 5.27 -34.46
N ALA A 19 16.68 5.19 -33.87
CA ALA A 19 16.19 6.16 -32.91
C ALA A 19 17.04 6.20 -31.62
N GLU A 20 17.45 5.05 -31.09
CA GLU A 20 18.38 4.96 -29.95
C GLU A 20 19.70 5.64 -30.24
N THR A 21 20.30 5.35 -31.40
CA THR A 21 21.56 5.98 -31.83
C THR A 21 21.42 7.49 -32.00
N ALA A 22 20.32 7.96 -32.59
CA ALA A 22 20.06 9.38 -32.80
C ALA A 22 19.84 10.14 -31.48
N LEU A 23 19.24 9.50 -30.45
CA LEU A 23 18.99 10.10 -29.14
C LEU A 23 20.21 10.08 -28.23
N GLN A 24 21.12 9.14 -28.40
CA GLN A 24 22.27 8.93 -27.54
C GLN A 24 23.13 10.19 -27.29
N PRO A 25 23.39 11.07 -28.26
CA PRO A 25 24.17 12.31 -28.03
C PRO A 25 23.41 13.37 -27.24
N TRP A 26 22.06 13.31 -27.19
CA TRP A 26 21.20 14.37 -26.63
C TRP A 26 20.60 14.01 -25.29
N VAL A 27 20.66 12.76 -24.90
CA VAL A 27 20.04 12.27 -23.66
C VAL A 27 21.11 11.74 -22.71
N ILE A 28 21.43 12.51 -21.68
CA ILE A 28 22.28 12.06 -20.57
C ILE A 28 21.46 11.11 -19.69
N ARG A 29 21.92 9.86 -19.57
CA ARG A 29 21.22 8.82 -18.80
C ARG A 29 22.12 8.29 -17.71
N HIS A 30 21.65 8.43 -16.48
CA HIS A 30 22.11 7.61 -15.39
C HIS A 30 21.15 6.42 -15.27
N LEU A 31 21.50 5.31 -15.94
CA LEU A 31 20.78 4.05 -15.74
C LEU A 31 21.05 3.58 -14.32
N LYS A 32 19.99 3.51 -13.53
CA LYS A 32 20.05 2.93 -12.20
C LYS A 32 20.47 1.47 -12.33
N GLU A 33 21.42 1.02 -11.52
CA GLU A 33 21.79 -0.38 -11.49
C GLU A 33 20.55 -1.22 -11.16
N ARG A 34 20.24 -2.18 -12.02
CA ARG A 34 19.09 -3.09 -11.85
C ARG A 34 19.34 -4.13 -10.77
N THR A 35 20.60 -4.32 -10.38
CA THR A 35 21.03 -5.24 -9.35
C THR A 35 21.74 -4.48 -8.24
N PHE A 36 21.60 -4.94 -7.02
CA PHE A 36 22.36 -4.49 -5.88
C PHE A 36 22.95 -5.74 -5.19
N ASN A 37 24.28 -5.83 -5.11
CA ASN A 37 24.98 -7.00 -4.59
C ASN A 37 24.53 -8.33 -5.23
N GLY A 38 24.29 -8.33 -6.54
CA GLY A 38 23.86 -9.53 -7.29
C GLY A 38 22.36 -9.84 -7.18
N VAL A 39 21.59 -9.09 -6.41
CA VAL A 39 20.14 -9.25 -6.28
C VAL A 39 19.42 -8.22 -7.15
N SER A 40 18.35 -8.62 -7.84
CA SER A 40 17.50 -7.68 -8.57
C SER A 40 16.90 -6.65 -7.61
N ARG A 41 16.98 -5.38 -7.96
CA ARG A 41 16.38 -4.32 -7.13
C ARG A 41 14.87 -4.39 -7.10
N ARG A 42 14.27 -4.80 -8.21
CA ARG A 42 12.81 -4.88 -8.37
C ARG A 42 12.41 -6.25 -8.87
N GLU A 43 11.32 -6.73 -8.33
CA GLU A 43 10.62 -7.94 -8.74
C GLU A 43 9.20 -7.54 -9.12
N ARG A 44 8.84 -7.75 -10.38
CA ARG A 44 7.52 -7.39 -10.89
C ARG A 44 6.61 -8.62 -10.87
N LEU A 45 5.43 -8.46 -10.30
CA LEU A 45 4.47 -9.49 -9.95
C LEU A 45 3.10 -9.17 -10.56
N PRO A 46 2.86 -9.56 -11.84
CA PRO A 46 1.63 -9.24 -12.55
C PRO A 46 0.45 -10.14 -12.16
N GLY A 47 -0.75 -9.65 -12.40
CA GLY A 47 -2.01 -10.39 -12.36
C GLY A 47 -2.22 -11.16 -11.07
N ASN A 48 -2.41 -12.46 -11.18
CA ASN A 48 -2.69 -13.36 -10.06
C ASN A 48 -1.49 -13.62 -9.14
N ALA A 49 -0.28 -13.19 -9.51
CA ALA A 49 0.90 -13.26 -8.64
C ALA A 49 0.71 -12.51 -7.30
N ILE A 50 -0.28 -11.63 -7.20
CA ILE A 50 -0.66 -11.00 -5.92
C ILE A 50 -1.19 -12.03 -4.91
N ASN A 51 -1.77 -13.14 -5.34
CA ASN A 51 -2.32 -14.20 -4.48
C ASN A 51 -1.30 -15.27 -4.08
N HIS A 52 -0.16 -15.34 -4.76
CA HIS A 52 0.86 -16.37 -4.57
C HIS A 52 2.18 -15.77 -4.14
N ASP A 53 2.93 -16.49 -3.30
CA ASP A 53 4.29 -16.08 -2.93
C ASP A 53 5.34 -16.54 -3.96
N ASP A 54 4.98 -17.50 -4.82
CA ASP A 54 5.85 -18.07 -5.83
C ASP A 54 5.66 -17.39 -7.18
N LEU A 55 6.81 -17.15 -7.82
CA LEU A 55 6.93 -16.53 -9.14
C LEU A 55 6.73 -17.51 -10.29
N ASP A 56 6.04 -18.62 -10.08
CA ASP A 56 5.79 -19.60 -11.15
C ASP A 56 4.99 -18.98 -12.30
N GLY A 57 5.70 -18.16 -13.02
CA GLY A 57 5.78 -17.85 -14.44
C GLY A 57 4.52 -17.62 -15.26
N THR A 58 3.32 -17.76 -14.73
CA THR A 58 2.12 -17.47 -15.50
C THR A 58 1.62 -16.06 -15.24
N GLU A 59 1.78 -15.17 -16.22
CA GLU A 59 1.13 -13.86 -16.28
C GLU A 59 -0.41 -14.01 -16.41
N ALA A 60 -1.02 -14.88 -15.58
CA ALA A 60 -2.47 -15.04 -15.54
C ALA A 60 -3.10 -13.92 -14.71
N GLY A 61 -4.23 -13.39 -15.15
CA GLY A 61 -5.05 -12.45 -14.38
C GLY A 61 -5.71 -13.11 -13.18
N ILE A 62 -6.30 -12.29 -12.31
CA ILE A 62 -7.14 -12.78 -11.22
C ILE A 62 -8.44 -13.29 -11.80
N GLU A 63 -8.75 -14.57 -11.58
CA GLU A 63 -10.00 -15.17 -12.03
C GLU A 63 -11.20 -14.68 -11.21
N ILE A 64 -12.32 -14.48 -11.90
CA ILE A 64 -13.59 -14.12 -11.29
C ILE A 64 -14.41 -15.39 -11.17
N SER A 65 -14.45 -15.97 -9.96
CA SER A 65 -15.07 -17.28 -9.73
C SER A 65 -15.79 -17.35 -8.37
N GLY A 66 -16.53 -18.42 -8.13
CA GLY A 66 -17.25 -18.65 -6.88
C GLY A 66 -18.27 -17.55 -6.59
N ASP A 67 -18.33 -17.10 -5.34
CA ASP A 67 -19.31 -16.12 -4.86
C ASP A 67 -19.14 -14.73 -5.50
N ALA A 68 -17.96 -14.42 -6.02
CA ALA A 68 -17.69 -13.15 -6.70
C ALA A 68 -18.30 -13.10 -8.12
N LEU A 69 -18.62 -14.25 -8.73
CA LEU A 69 -19.04 -14.32 -10.13
C LEU A 69 -20.38 -13.61 -10.37
N LEU A 70 -21.39 -13.90 -9.56
CA LEU A 70 -22.73 -13.33 -9.78
C LEU A 70 -22.76 -11.80 -9.61
N PRO A 71 -22.24 -11.21 -8.52
CA PRO A 71 -22.19 -9.76 -8.37
C PRO A 71 -21.41 -9.07 -9.51
N PHE A 72 -20.28 -9.66 -9.92
CA PHE A 72 -19.48 -9.11 -11.01
C PHE A 72 -20.21 -9.14 -12.35
N LEU A 73 -20.90 -10.25 -12.67
CA LEU A 73 -21.69 -10.35 -13.91
C LEU A 73 -22.86 -9.37 -13.93
N LEU A 74 -23.55 -9.15 -12.82
CA LEU A 74 -24.62 -8.15 -12.70
C LEU A 74 -24.07 -6.74 -13.00
N ALA A 75 -22.96 -6.36 -12.40
CA ALA A 75 -22.29 -5.08 -12.65
C ALA A 75 -21.80 -4.93 -14.10
N ALA A 76 -21.20 -6.01 -14.65
CA ALA A 76 -20.74 -6.04 -16.03
C ALA A 76 -21.91 -5.90 -17.04
N ARG A 77 -23.06 -6.52 -16.77
CA ARG A 77 -24.27 -6.37 -17.59
C ARG A 77 -24.83 -4.94 -17.50
N ALA A 78 -24.90 -4.37 -16.31
CA ALA A 78 -25.27 -2.96 -16.13
C ALA A 78 -24.33 -2.02 -16.92
N THR A 79 -23.03 -2.30 -16.95
CA THR A 79 -22.05 -1.58 -17.77
C THR A 79 -22.35 -1.69 -19.26
N ALA A 80 -22.71 -2.88 -19.73
CA ALA A 80 -22.98 -3.15 -21.15
C ALA A 80 -24.25 -2.44 -21.65
N CYS A 81 -25.18 -2.07 -20.78
CA CYS A 81 -26.39 -1.33 -21.10
C CYS A 81 -26.15 0.18 -21.35
N ALA A 82 -24.96 0.69 -21.08
CA ALA A 82 -24.58 2.10 -21.28
C ALA A 82 -23.38 2.20 -22.26
N PRO A 83 -23.59 2.07 -23.58
CA PRO A 83 -22.51 1.91 -24.55
C PRO A 83 -21.54 3.10 -24.61
N ASP A 84 -22.03 4.33 -24.45
CA ASP A 84 -21.23 5.56 -24.54
C ASP A 84 -20.30 5.74 -23.32
N SER A 85 -20.75 5.33 -22.14
CA SER A 85 -19.99 5.40 -20.88
C SER A 85 -19.31 4.08 -20.49
N ARG A 86 -19.42 3.06 -21.35
CA ARG A 86 -18.90 1.71 -21.08
C ARG A 86 -17.43 1.65 -20.67
N PRO A 87 -16.48 2.38 -21.30
CA PRO A 87 -15.09 2.33 -20.89
C PRO A 87 -14.88 2.76 -19.43
N VAL A 88 -15.46 3.90 -19.05
CA VAL A 88 -15.33 4.47 -17.70
C VAL A 88 -15.97 3.57 -16.64
N PHE A 89 -17.16 3.02 -16.93
CA PHE A 89 -17.82 2.09 -16.02
C PHE A 89 -17.05 0.77 -15.87
N ALA A 90 -16.44 0.27 -16.97
CA ALA A 90 -15.64 -0.93 -16.93
C ALA A 90 -14.34 -0.74 -16.13
N GLU A 91 -13.71 0.42 -16.20
CA GLU A 91 -12.54 0.76 -15.38
C GLU A 91 -12.91 0.91 -13.90
N GLY A 92 -14.01 1.58 -13.58
CA GLY A 92 -14.54 1.65 -12.22
C GLY A 92 -14.86 0.26 -11.64
N LEU A 93 -15.53 -0.60 -12.45
CA LEU A 93 -15.81 -1.98 -12.05
C LEU A 93 -14.54 -2.80 -11.87
N ALA A 94 -13.52 -2.58 -12.65
CA ALA A 94 -12.23 -3.26 -12.48
C ALA A 94 -11.50 -2.86 -11.20
N SER A 95 -11.80 -1.69 -10.64
CA SER A 95 -11.22 -1.16 -9.40
C SER A 95 -11.98 -1.65 -8.16
N SER A 96 -13.28 -1.32 -8.05
CA SER A 96 -14.15 -1.75 -6.95
C SER A 96 -15.63 -1.58 -7.32
N TYR A 97 -16.54 -2.24 -6.59
CA TYR A 97 -17.98 -2.02 -6.78
C TYR A 97 -18.40 -0.60 -6.41
N GLU A 98 -17.78 -0.02 -5.39
CA GLU A 98 -18.06 1.35 -4.93
C GLU A 98 -17.62 2.38 -5.97
N ALA A 99 -16.44 2.19 -6.59
CA ALA A 99 -16.01 3.06 -7.70
C ALA A 99 -16.95 2.95 -8.89
N PHE A 100 -17.39 1.74 -9.24
CA PHE A 100 -18.37 1.51 -10.28
C PHE A 100 -19.71 2.23 -10.01
N LEU A 101 -20.25 2.07 -8.79
CA LEU A 101 -21.51 2.71 -8.40
C LEU A 101 -21.39 4.22 -8.31
N HIS A 102 -20.25 4.72 -7.82
CA HIS A 102 -19.98 6.16 -7.76
C HIS A 102 -19.90 6.77 -9.15
N THR A 103 -19.16 6.16 -10.06
CA THR A 103 -19.00 6.63 -11.45
C THR A 103 -20.33 6.69 -12.19
N ARG A 104 -21.28 5.81 -11.86
CA ARG A 104 -22.64 5.86 -12.44
C ARG A 104 -23.56 6.92 -11.84
N LYS A 105 -23.36 7.27 -10.56
CA LYS A 105 -24.20 8.25 -9.86
C LYS A 105 -23.74 9.69 -10.09
N SER A 106 -22.46 9.91 -10.25
CA SER A 106 -21.88 11.23 -10.47
C SER A 106 -21.71 11.48 -11.98
N ASN A 107 -22.40 12.50 -12.49
CA ASN A 107 -22.09 13.05 -13.81
C ASN A 107 -20.70 13.73 -13.86
N ASP A 108 -20.06 13.84 -12.72
CA ASP A 108 -18.74 14.43 -12.53
C ASP A 108 -17.79 13.28 -12.19
N GLY A 109 -16.89 12.93 -13.11
CA GLY A 109 -15.84 11.97 -12.85
C GLY A 109 -14.86 12.55 -11.84
N SER A 110 -15.11 12.36 -10.54
CA SER A 110 -14.12 12.67 -9.50
C SER A 110 -13.00 11.64 -9.53
N THR A 111 -12.21 11.69 -10.60
CA THR A 111 -10.91 11.03 -10.71
C THR A 111 -9.86 12.04 -10.27
N ASP A 112 -8.98 11.60 -9.39
CA ASP A 112 -7.80 12.36 -8.95
C ASP A 112 -6.70 12.20 -10.03
N GLY A 113 -6.89 12.78 -11.21
CA GLY A 113 -5.90 12.65 -12.26
C GLY A 113 -6.28 13.30 -13.59
N ASP A 114 -5.27 13.55 -14.42
CA ASP A 114 -5.24 14.30 -15.67
C ASP A 114 -6.17 13.81 -16.82
N ASP A 115 -6.99 12.77 -16.61
CA ASP A 115 -7.91 12.26 -17.63
C ASP A 115 -9.36 12.64 -17.28
N ASP A 116 -9.76 13.85 -17.68
CA ASP A 116 -11.15 14.33 -17.68
C ASP A 116 -12.02 13.53 -18.67
N VAL A 117 -12.46 12.34 -18.30
CA VAL A 117 -13.52 11.63 -19.03
C VAL A 117 -14.80 11.69 -18.21
N ALA A 118 -15.60 12.71 -18.45
CA ALA A 118 -16.95 12.82 -17.88
C ALA A 118 -17.84 11.69 -18.44
N ALA A 119 -18.38 10.84 -17.56
CA ALA A 119 -19.37 9.85 -17.93
C ALA A 119 -20.74 10.50 -17.96
N SER A 120 -21.34 10.64 -19.15
CA SER A 120 -22.76 10.99 -19.27
C SER A 120 -23.59 9.72 -18.99
N GLY A 121 -24.09 9.56 -17.76
CA GLY A 121 -25.09 8.54 -17.46
C GLY A 121 -26.40 8.86 -18.20
N ASP A 122 -26.93 7.90 -18.96
CA ASP A 122 -28.30 8.00 -19.47
C ASP A 122 -29.27 7.62 -18.35
N PRO A 123 -30.03 8.57 -17.78
CA PRO A 123 -30.99 8.30 -16.72
C PRO A 123 -32.21 7.46 -17.14
N GLY A 124 -32.29 7.07 -18.40
CA GLY A 124 -33.42 6.35 -19.00
C GLY A 124 -33.24 4.84 -19.18
N ASP A 125 -32.12 4.26 -18.80
CA ASP A 125 -31.87 2.83 -18.99
C ASP A 125 -32.52 1.94 -17.90
N ALA A 126 -33.78 1.58 -18.12
CA ALA A 126 -34.53 0.68 -17.24
C ALA A 126 -33.89 -0.70 -17.08
N VAL A 127 -33.19 -1.19 -18.10
CA VAL A 127 -32.53 -2.50 -18.08
C VAL A 127 -31.27 -2.43 -17.21
N GLY A 128 -30.46 -1.41 -17.38
CA GLY A 128 -29.28 -1.17 -16.56
C GLY A 128 -29.63 -1.00 -15.08
N THR A 129 -30.70 -0.25 -14.79
CA THR A 129 -31.23 -0.05 -13.42
C THR A 129 -31.67 -1.38 -12.81
N TRP A 130 -32.34 -2.24 -13.56
CA TRP A 130 -32.74 -3.56 -13.06
C TRP A 130 -31.53 -4.41 -12.61
N TYR A 131 -30.42 -4.39 -13.35
CA TYR A 131 -29.18 -5.10 -12.96
C TYR A 131 -28.56 -4.51 -11.70
N LEU A 132 -28.61 -3.19 -11.53
CA LEU A 132 -28.10 -2.50 -10.33
C LEU A 132 -28.94 -2.84 -9.09
N ASP A 133 -30.26 -2.86 -9.20
CA ASP A 133 -31.15 -3.27 -8.10
C ASP A 133 -30.86 -4.71 -7.65
N ARG A 134 -30.54 -5.60 -8.63
CA ARG A 134 -30.16 -6.98 -8.32
C ARG A 134 -28.76 -7.08 -7.71
N LEU A 135 -27.84 -6.23 -8.16
CA LEU A 135 -26.52 -6.14 -7.54
C LEU A 135 -26.64 -5.67 -6.07
N GLU A 136 -27.40 -4.61 -5.82
CA GLU A 136 -27.61 -4.09 -4.46
C GLU A 136 -28.33 -5.10 -3.55
N ALA A 137 -29.28 -5.88 -4.11
CA ALA A 137 -29.93 -6.94 -3.36
C ALA A 137 -29.00 -8.13 -3.06
N ALA A 138 -28.06 -8.46 -3.96
CA ALA A 138 -27.11 -9.53 -3.77
C ALA A 138 -25.90 -9.11 -2.93
N LEU A 139 -25.52 -7.84 -2.98
CA LEU A 139 -24.34 -7.29 -2.32
C LEU A 139 -24.65 -5.86 -1.83
N PRO A 140 -25.20 -5.71 -0.63
CA PRO A 140 -25.66 -4.41 -0.11
C PRO A 140 -24.56 -3.43 0.25
N LEU A 141 -23.28 -3.82 0.22
CA LEU A 141 -22.09 -3.01 0.53
C LEU A 141 -22.20 -2.27 1.89
N LYS A 142 -22.69 -2.98 2.90
CA LYS A 142 -22.94 -2.40 4.25
C LYS A 142 -21.73 -2.47 5.15
N ASP A 143 -20.85 -3.43 4.93
CA ASP A 143 -19.67 -3.65 5.75
C ASP A 143 -18.43 -4.01 4.90
N HIS A 144 -17.31 -4.19 5.57
CA HIS A 144 -16.04 -4.49 4.91
C HIS A 144 -15.99 -5.89 4.27
N HIS A 145 -16.80 -6.84 4.71
CA HIS A 145 -16.89 -8.17 4.08
C HIS A 145 -17.60 -8.09 2.74
N ASP A 146 -18.66 -7.30 2.65
CA ASP A 146 -19.38 -7.07 1.39
C ASP A 146 -18.45 -6.47 0.33
N SER A 147 -17.71 -5.43 0.68
CA SER A 147 -16.75 -4.78 -0.23
C SER A 147 -15.59 -5.72 -0.61
N ALA A 148 -15.19 -6.63 0.29
CA ALA A 148 -14.17 -7.64 0.04
C ALA A 148 -14.63 -8.74 -0.95
N ALA A 149 -15.92 -8.83 -1.29
CA ALA A 149 -16.43 -9.73 -2.32
C ALA A 149 -15.89 -9.38 -3.73
N HIS A 150 -15.39 -8.16 -3.95
CA HIS A 150 -14.75 -7.80 -5.21
C HIS A 150 -13.39 -8.52 -5.35
N PRO A 151 -13.15 -9.27 -6.46
CA PRO A 151 -11.97 -10.14 -6.58
C PRO A 151 -10.63 -9.42 -6.39
N LYS A 152 -10.48 -8.24 -6.98
CA LYS A 152 -9.25 -7.44 -6.90
C LYS A 152 -9.05 -6.83 -5.51
N ILE A 153 -10.12 -6.39 -4.86
CA ILE A 153 -10.08 -5.93 -3.47
C ILE A 153 -9.66 -7.08 -2.56
N SER A 154 -10.29 -8.26 -2.70
CA SER A 154 -9.94 -9.47 -1.95
C SER A 154 -8.46 -9.84 -2.08
N ALA A 155 -7.94 -9.87 -3.31
CA ALA A 155 -6.53 -10.17 -3.59
C ALA A 155 -5.59 -9.14 -2.94
N THR A 156 -5.92 -7.85 -3.04
CA THR A 156 -5.14 -6.76 -2.43
C THR A 156 -5.09 -6.90 -0.91
N ILE A 157 -6.23 -7.17 -0.26
CA ILE A 157 -6.30 -7.37 1.19
C ILE A 157 -5.43 -8.55 1.61
N LYS A 158 -5.57 -9.70 0.97
CA LYS A 158 -4.78 -10.91 1.26
C LYS A 158 -3.29 -10.62 1.20
N ARG A 159 -2.82 -9.90 0.18
CA ARG A 159 -1.42 -9.53 0.01
C ARG A 159 -0.95 -8.53 1.07
N VAL A 160 -1.74 -7.51 1.36
CA VAL A 160 -1.43 -6.53 2.40
C VAL A 160 -1.30 -7.22 3.76
N LEU A 161 -2.25 -8.08 4.13
CA LEU A 161 -2.19 -8.82 5.38
C LEU A 161 -1.00 -9.79 5.44
N ALA A 162 -0.68 -10.46 4.32
CA ALA A 162 0.50 -11.34 4.26
C ALA A 162 1.81 -10.59 4.49
N ALA A 163 1.99 -9.42 3.87
CA ALA A 163 3.14 -8.57 4.10
C ALA A 163 3.17 -8.00 5.52
N TRP A 164 2.03 -7.51 6.02
CA TRP A 164 1.91 -6.98 7.38
C TRP A 164 2.24 -8.04 8.45
N ARG A 165 1.78 -9.29 8.26
CA ARG A 165 2.12 -10.41 9.17
C ARG A 165 3.63 -10.61 9.31
N GLN A 166 4.37 -10.31 8.26
CA GLN A 166 5.83 -10.39 8.22
C GLN A 166 6.51 -9.10 8.74
N GLY A 167 5.77 -8.09 9.19
CA GLY A 167 6.32 -6.82 9.63
C GLY A 167 6.75 -5.87 8.52
N GLU A 168 6.27 -6.11 7.29
CA GLU A 168 6.58 -5.27 6.15
C GLU A 168 5.57 -4.13 5.99
N LYS A 169 6.05 -2.97 5.55
CA LYS A 169 5.18 -1.86 5.14
C LYS A 169 4.73 -2.04 3.70
N VAL A 170 3.49 -1.61 3.41
CA VAL A 170 2.89 -1.72 2.09
C VAL A 170 2.40 -0.37 1.60
N LEU A 171 2.76 -0.02 0.37
CA LEU A 171 2.25 1.14 -0.35
C LEU A 171 1.28 0.66 -1.44
N VAL A 172 0.03 1.12 -1.37
CA VAL A 172 -1.03 0.77 -2.33
C VAL A 172 -1.40 2.02 -3.12
N PHE A 173 -1.27 1.96 -4.42
CA PHE A 173 -1.74 3.01 -5.33
C PHE A 173 -3.10 2.64 -5.91
N CYS A 174 -4.07 3.55 -5.82
CA CYS A 174 -5.37 3.46 -6.46
C CYS A 174 -5.63 4.73 -7.29
N HIS A 175 -6.58 4.64 -8.22
CA HIS A 175 -6.96 5.76 -9.07
C HIS A 175 -8.21 6.46 -8.52
N TYR A 176 -9.24 5.68 -8.16
CA TYR A 176 -10.51 6.19 -7.68
C TYR A 176 -10.46 6.52 -6.19
N ILE A 177 -10.96 7.69 -5.80
CA ILE A 177 -11.09 8.09 -4.39
C ILE A 177 -11.99 7.10 -3.63
N ALA A 178 -13.09 6.65 -4.26
CA ALA A 178 -13.99 5.65 -3.70
C ALA A 178 -13.24 4.34 -3.37
N THR A 179 -12.43 3.83 -4.30
CA THR A 179 -11.61 2.64 -4.06
C THR A 179 -10.61 2.85 -2.92
N GLY A 180 -9.98 4.03 -2.86
CA GLY A 180 -9.04 4.34 -1.77
C GLY A 180 -9.70 4.29 -0.39
N ARG A 181 -10.93 4.83 -0.27
CA ARG A 181 -11.74 4.78 0.95
C ARG A 181 -12.10 3.36 1.34
N VAL A 182 -12.59 2.58 0.38
CA VAL A 182 -12.93 1.18 0.56
C VAL A 182 -11.72 0.37 1.01
N LEU A 183 -10.59 0.49 0.32
CA LEU A 183 -9.36 -0.21 0.70
C LEU A 183 -8.94 0.12 2.14
N ARG A 184 -9.02 1.40 2.56
CA ARG A 184 -8.71 1.79 3.93
C ARG A 184 -9.63 1.11 4.94
N GLN A 185 -10.94 1.14 4.69
CA GLN A 185 -11.97 0.54 5.53
C GLN A 185 -11.79 -0.97 5.64
N VAL A 186 -11.72 -1.65 4.51
CA VAL A 186 -11.65 -3.11 4.42
C VAL A 186 -10.33 -3.64 5.01
N ILE A 187 -9.19 -3.02 4.67
CA ILE A 187 -7.90 -3.41 5.24
C ILE A 187 -7.89 -3.19 6.76
N SER A 188 -8.48 -2.08 7.27
CA SER A 188 -8.58 -1.83 8.71
C SER A 188 -9.41 -2.91 9.39
N GLY A 189 -10.59 -3.27 8.86
CA GLY A 189 -11.45 -4.29 9.42
C GLY A 189 -10.78 -5.65 9.50
N PHE A 190 -10.26 -6.15 8.39
CA PHE A 190 -9.56 -7.45 8.37
C PHE A 190 -8.28 -7.47 9.19
N MET A 191 -7.59 -6.34 9.30
CA MET A 191 -6.41 -6.23 10.18
C MET A 191 -6.81 -6.29 11.65
N GLU A 192 -7.93 -5.69 12.06
CA GLU A 192 -8.45 -5.77 13.43
C GLU A 192 -8.87 -7.19 13.78
N GLU A 193 -9.56 -7.88 12.88
CA GLU A 193 -9.91 -9.29 13.03
C GLU A 193 -8.67 -10.18 13.18
N GLU A 194 -7.66 -9.96 12.34
CA GLU A 194 -6.41 -10.73 12.38
C GLU A 194 -5.61 -10.46 13.68
N ILE A 195 -5.59 -9.22 14.16
CA ILE A 195 -4.99 -8.86 15.45
C ILE A 195 -5.70 -9.60 16.59
N THR A 196 -7.02 -9.59 16.60
CA THR A 196 -7.85 -10.26 17.61
C THR A 196 -7.63 -11.76 17.58
N ARG A 197 -7.70 -12.38 16.40
CA ARG A 197 -7.49 -13.82 16.22
C ARG A 197 -6.10 -14.26 16.69
N ARG A 198 -5.03 -13.58 16.25
CA ARG A 198 -3.65 -13.88 16.68
C ARG A 198 -3.42 -13.61 18.15
N GLY A 199 -4.02 -12.55 18.67
CA GLY A 199 -3.99 -12.24 20.08
C GLY A 199 -4.57 -13.37 20.91
N ALA A 200 -5.79 -13.81 20.59
CA ALA A 200 -6.45 -14.93 21.25
C ALA A 200 -5.62 -16.24 21.20
N GLU A 201 -5.12 -16.58 20.02
CA GLU A 201 -4.29 -17.77 19.82
C GLU A 201 -3.00 -17.74 20.68
N LYS A 202 -2.26 -16.63 20.66
CA LYS A 202 -1.00 -16.49 21.41
C LYS A 202 -1.18 -16.33 22.91
N LEU A 203 -2.31 -15.77 23.34
CA LEU A 203 -2.66 -15.59 24.76
C LEU A 203 -3.35 -16.80 25.35
N GLY A 204 -3.89 -17.72 24.51
CA GLY A 204 -4.68 -18.85 24.96
C GLY A 204 -6.03 -18.43 25.57
N CYS A 205 -6.64 -17.34 25.10
CA CYS A 205 -7.90 -16.79 25.57
C CYS A 205 -8.96 -16.73 24.45
N LYS A 206 -10.18 -16.36 24.80
CA LYS A 206 -11.23 -16.15 23.79
C LYS A 206 -11.00 -14.85 23.00
N PRO A 207 -11.48 -14.77 21.74
CA PRO A 207 -11.34 -13.56 20.92
C PRO A 207 -11.88 -12.29 21.60
N GLU A 208 -12.98 -12.38 22.31
CA GLU A 208 -13.61 -11.24 23.01
C GLU A 208 -12.72 -10.69 24.14
N GLU A 209 -11.87 -11.53 24.72
CA GLU A 209 -10.94 -11.17 25.81
C GLU A 209 -9.60 -10.65 25.29
N ALA A 210 -9.22 -11.03 24.06
CA ALA A 210 -7.90 -10.77 23.50
C ALA A 210 -7.55 -9.29 23.43
N SER A 211 -8.49 -8.45 23.03
CA SER A 211 -8.27 -6.99 22.91
C SER A 211 -7.95 -6.35 24.26
N ALA A 212 -8.68 -6.70 25.31
CA ALA A 212 -8.46 -6.19 26.68
C ALA A 212 -7.11 -6.67 27.24
N GLU A 213 -6.75 -7.93 26.99
CA GLU A 213 -5.47 -8.48 27.42
C GLU A 213 -4.28 -7.84 26.69
N LEU A 214 -4.38 -7.63 25.39
CA LEU A 214 -3.35 -6.92 24.62
C LEU A 214 -3.18 -5.48 25.11
N GLU A 215 -4.28 -4.80 25.42
CA GLU A 215 -4.23 -3.45 26.00
C GLU A 215 -3.57 -3.44 27.38
N ARG A 216 -3.88 -4.43 28.23
CA ARG A 216 -3.26 -4.59 29.54
C ARG A 216 -1.74 -4.80 29.44
N ILE A 217 -1.28 -5.63 28.49
CA ILE A 217 0.15 -5.84 28.23
C ILE A 217 0.76 -4.53 27.70
N GLY A 218 0.10 -3.85 26.77
CA GLY A 218 0.56 -2.58 26.22
C GLY A 218 0.74 -1.48 27.27
N LYS A 219 -0.11 -1.41 28.31
CA LYS A 219 0.03 -0.46 29.44
C LYS A 219 1.33 -0.65 30.19
N ARG A 220 1.87 -1.87 30.28
CA ARG A 220 3.13 -2.17 30.98
C ARG A 220 4.37 -1.51 30.36
N PHE A 221 4.31 -1.08 29.08
CA PHE A 221 5.37 -0.29 28.47
C PHE A 221 5.45 1.15 28.99
N PHE A 222 4.46 1.61 29.75
CA PHE A 222 4.39 2.94 30.34
C PHE A 222 4.43 2.93 31.87
N ASP A 223 4.25 1.77 32.49
CA ASP A 223 4.37 1.60 33.94
C ASP A 223 5.88 1.56 34.31
N ILE A 224 6.30 2.51 35.15
CA ILE A 224 7.69 2.72 35.54
C ILE A 224 8.26 1.49 36.28
N ASP A 225 7.42 0.83 37.05
CA ASP A 225 7.83 -0.32 37.87
C ASP A 225 7.80 -1.63 37.06
N SER A 226 7.29 -1.59 35.84
CA SER A 226 7.19 -2.76 34.98
C SER A 226 8.57 -3.23 34.49
N PRO A 227 8.92 -4.51 34.65
CA PRO A 227 10.15 -5.07 34.05
C PRO A 227 10.22 -4.92 32.54
N ILE A 228 9.07 -4.92 31.85
CA ILE A 228 8.98 -4.68 30.39
C ILE A 228 9.47 -3.27 30.06
N ARG A 229 8.98 -2.27 30.79
CA ARG A 229 9.38 -0.86 30.61
C ARG A 229 10.88 -0.68 30.85
N GLN A 230 11.39 -1.21 31.97
CA GLN A 230 12.82 -1.09 32.32
C GLN A 230 13.72 -1.71 31.25
N ALA A 231 13.37 -2.89 30.73
CA ALA A 231 14.12 -3.53 29.66
C ALA A 231 14.04 -2.74 28.35
N CYS A 232 12.85 -2.21 28.01
CA CYS A 232 12.65 -1.37 26.83
C CYS A 232 13.50 -0.11 26.91
N ASP A 233 13.49 0.59 28.05
CA ASP A 233 14.27 1.80 28.24
C ASP A 233 15.78 1.53 28.19
N ALA A 234 16.26 0.41 28.76
CA ALA A 234 17.66 0.00 28.67
C ALA A 234 18.10 -0.26 27.22
N GLU A 235 17.28 -0.96 26.42
CA GLU A 235 17.53 -1.20 25.00
C GLU A 235 17.60 0.12 24.21
N LEU A 236 16.67 1.04 24.47
CA LEU A 236 16.63 2.33 23.80
C LEU A 236 17.77 3.25 24.20
N VAL A 237 18.22 3.21 25.45
CA VAL A 237 19.41 3.94 25.91
C VAL A 237 20.66 3.41 25.22
N ASP A 238 20.82 2.09 25.09
CA ASP A 238 21.95 1.47 24.37
C ASP A 238 21.98 1.88 22.89
N ILE A 239 20.81 1.84 22.24
CA ILE A 239 20.70 2.23 20.82
C ILE A 239 21.00 3.73 20.63
N LEU A 240 20.33 4.61 21.40
CA LEU A 240 20.43 6.05 21.27
C LEU A 240 21.81 6.58 21.73
N GLY A 241 22.48 5.89 22.68
CA GLY A 241 23.80 6.28 23.14
C GLY A 241 24.90 6.31 22.07
N ARG A 242 24.63 5.76 20.90
CA ARG A 242 25.53 5.81 19.73
C ARG A 242 25.34 7.06 18.87
N TYR A 243 24.32 7.88 19.16
CA TYR A 243 23.90 9.03 18.36
C TYR A 243 23.88 10.29 19.23
N GLU A 244 25.07 10.88 19.44
CA GLU A 244 25.24 12.05 20.32
C GLU A 244 24.41 13.26 19.88
N GLY A 245 24.28 13.49 18.58
CA GLY A 245 23.48 14.58 18.01
C GLY A 245 21.98 14.43 18.25
N LEU A 246 21.49 13.24 18.62
CA LEU A 246 20.09 13.00 18.97
C LEU A 246 19.82 13.09 20.48
N SER A 247 20.83 13.33 21.32
CA SER A 247 20.68 13.45 22.76
C SER A 247 19.57 14.42 23.21
N PRO A 248 19.41 15.62 22.60
CA PRO A 248 18.30 16.52 22.94
C PRO A 248 16.90 15.95 22.65
N HIS A 249 16.81 14.95 21.78
CA HIS A 249 15.57 14.34 21.33
C HIS A 249 15.36 12.92 21.88
N ALA A 250 16.27 12.44 22.72
CA ALA A 250 16.26 11.04 23.21
C ALA A 250 14.96 10.69 23.94
N ALA A 251 14.47 11.56 24.81
CA ALA A 251 13.24 11.33 25.56
C ALA A 251 12.01 11.20 24.62
N LEU A 252 11.93 12.02 23.58
CA LEU A 252 10.89 11.98 22.57
C LEU A 252 10.96 10.66 21.77
N LEU A 253 12.14 10.28 21.30
CA LEU A 253 12.34 9.05 20.51
C LEU A 253 12.04 7.79 21.33
N GLN A 254 12.40 7.77 22.62
CA GLN A 254 12.02 6.71 23.53
C GLN A 254 10.51 6.62 23.72
N GLU A 255 9.83 7.76 23.94
CA GLU A 255 8.39 7.80 24.12
C GLU A 255 7.66 7.29 22.87
N ILE A 256 8.03 7.75 21.68
CA ILE A 256 7.42 7.33 20.41
C ILE A 256 7.64 5.83 20.19
N THR A 257 8.84 5.33 20.44
CA THR A 257 9.13 3.90 20.30
C THR A 257 8.25 3.09 21.25
N ARG A 258 8.10 3.49 22.52
CA ARG A 258 7.18 2.82 23.46
C ARG A 258 5.72 2.88 23.00
N ARG A 259 5.28 4.02 22.44
CA ARG A 259 3.92 4.12 21.86
C ARG A 259 3.70 3.11 20.73
N TYR A 260 4.71 2.86 19.91
CA TYR A 260 4.65 1.86 18.85
C TYR A 260 4.65 0.42 19.42
N LEU A 261 5.56 0.13 20.34
CA LEU A 261 5.70 -1.21 20.96
C LEU A 261 4.45 -1.67 21.71
N ARG A 262 3.72 -0.76 22.35
CA ARG A 262 2.51 -1.09 23.09
C ARG A 262 1.32 -1.46 22.21
N THR A 263 1.38 -1.17 20.90
CA THR A 263 0.22 -1.36 20.03
C THR A 263 -0.12 -2.83 19.86
N PRO A 264 -1.42 -3.21 19.83
CA PRO A 264 -1.83 -4.58 19.55
C PRO A 264 -1.20 -5.16 18.30
N SER A 265 -1.09 -4.36 17.23
CA SER A 265 -0.43 -4.72 15.98
C SER A 265 1.02 -5.19 16.18
N PHE A 266 1.82 -4.46 16.95
CA PHE A 266 3.19 -4.86 17.27
C PHE A 266 3.23 -6.10 18.15
N LEU A 267 2.41 -6.13 19.20
CA LEU A 267 2.39 -7.20 20.19
C LEU A 267 2.10 -8.57 19.54
N VAL A 268 1.09 -8.66 18.68
CA VAL A 268 0.72 -9.94 18.06
C VAL A 268 1.73 -10.44 17.03
N ARG A 269 2.61 -9.58 16.52
CA ARG A 269 3.62 -9.99 15.54
C ARG A 269 4.96 -10.32 16.17
N PHE A 270 5.45 -9.48 17.07
CA PHE A 270 6.84 -9.48 17.48
C PHE A 270 7.05 -9.77 18.97
N PHE A 271 6.01 -9.56 19.81
CA PHE A 271 6.15 -9.76 21.24
C PHE A 271 5.78 -11.22 21.64
N PRO A 272 6.57 -11.88 22.49
CA PRO A 272 6.21 -13.20 23.03
C PRO A 272 5.10 -13.05 24.07
N LEU A 273 3.87 -13.39 23.66
CA LEU A 273 2.64 -13.19 24.46
C LEU A 273 2.35 -14.31 25.45
N ALA A 274 3.11 -15.42 25.45
CA ALA A 274 2.91 -16.52 26.39
C ALA A 274 3.06 -16.04 27.86
N ALA A 275 2.22 -16.55 28.75
CA ALA A 275 2.06 -16.02 30.10
C ALA A 275 3.34 -16.04 30.94
N ASP A 276 4.19 -17.04 30.71
CA ASP A 276 5.48 -17.28 31.37
C ASP A 276 6.64 -16.40 30.86
N LYS A 277 6.42 -15.64 29.75
CA LYS A 277 7.46 -14.88 29.06
C LYS A 277 7.23 -13.37 29.02
N ARG A 278 6.35 -12.83 29.89
CA ARG A 278 6.00 -11.42 29.92
C ARG A 278 6.88 -10.60 30.87
N ASP A 279 8.18 -10.69 30.69
CA ASP A 279 9.21 -10.09 31.54
C ASP A 279 10.23 -9.26 30.72
N GLN A 280 11.40 -9.00 31.31
CA GLN A 280 12.50 -8.32 30.64
C GLN A 280 13.01 -9.08 29.41
N ALA A 281 13.04 -10.42 29.48
CA ALA A 281 13.51 -11.25 28.36
C ALA A 281 12.57 -11.13 27.16
N ALA A 282 11.25 -11.05 27.41
CA ALA A 282 10.25 -10.82 26.38
C ALA A 282 10.44 -9.47 25.64
N ALA A 283 10.73 -8.41 26.39
CA ALA A 283 11.00 -7.11 25.80
C ALA A 283 12.27 -7.16 24.92
N ARG A 284 13.38 -7.73 25.41
CA ARG A 284 14.62 -7.90 24.63
C ARG A 284 14.40 -8.76 23.39
N GLN A 285 13.63 -9.85 23.51
CA GLN A 285 13.28 -10.69 22.36
C GLN A 285 12.49 -9.91 21.30
N ALA A 286 11.57 -9.01 21.70
CA ALA A 286 10.85 -8.18 20.77
C ALA A 286 11.77 -7.25 19.96
N PHE A 287 12.82 -6.68 20.58
CA PHE A 287 13.83 -5.89 19.87
C PHE A 287 14.71 -6.73 18.92
N ALA A 288 14.94 -8.00 19.25
CA ALA A 288 15.72 -8.94 18.43
C ALA A 288 14.88 -9.61 17.34
N SER A 289 13.54 -9.51 17.39
CA SER A 289 12.64 -10.14 16.41
C SER A 289 12.81 -9.50 15.05
N GLY A 290 13.03 -10.34 14.03
CA GLY A 290 13.18 -9.90 12.64
C GLY A 290 11.85 -9.72 11.92
N ASP A 291 11.83 -8.75 11.02
CA ASP A 291 10.75 -8.58 10.04
C ASP A 291 10.94 -9.52 8.83
N GLY A 292 10.03 -9.47 7.85
CA GLY A 292 10.10 -10.24 6.61
C GLY A 292 11.33 -9.94 5.75
N SER A 293 12.03 -8.84 6.00
CA SER A 293 13.31 -8.53 5.37
C SER A 293 14.50 -9.19 6.08
N GLY A 294 14.31 -9.77 7.27
CA GLY A 294 15.35 -10.35 8.12
C GLY A 294 16.04 -9.32 9.03
N ARG A 295 15.53 -8.08 9.09
CA ARG A 295 16.06 -7.02 9.95
C ARG A 295 15.34 -7.03 11.30
N SER A 296 16.08 -6.98 12.40
CA SER A 296 15.50 -6.85 13.73
C SER A 296 14.97 -5.43 13.97
N LEU A 297 14.08 -5.26 14.95
CA LEU A 297 13.64 -3.92 15.35
C LEU A 297 14.84 -3.05 15.78
N ARG A 298 15.82 -3.63 16.45
CA ARG A 298 17.06 -2.94 16.83
C ARG A 298 17.78 -2.38 15.59
N ASP A 299 17.96 -3.20 14.55
CA ASP A 299 18.59 -2.77 13.29
C ASP A 299 17.80 -1.66 12.61
N VAL A 300 16.47 -1.78 12.58
CA VAL A 300 15.57 -0.81 11.96
C VAL A 300 15.61 0.54 12.70
N LEU A 301 15.70 0.53 14.04
CA LEU A 301 15.85 1.75 14.83
C LEU A 301 17.24 2.37 14.62
N HIS A 302 18.31 1.57 14.54
CA HIS A 302 19.65 2.06 14.19
C HIS A 302 19.64 2.76 12.81
N ASP A 303 19.05 2.12 11.79
CA ASP A 303 18.93 2.72 10.45
C ASP A 303 18.20 4.07 10.47
N PHE A 304 17.18 4.20 11.31
CA PHE A 304 16.40 5.43 11.42
C PHE A 304 17.15 6.53 12.18
N PHE A 305 17.82 6.19 13.27
CA PHE A 305 18.57 7.17 14.06
C PHE A 305 19.84 7.62 13.32
N ASP A 306 20.54 6.71 12.63
CA ASP A 306 21.64 7.09 11.72
C ASP A 306 21.16 8.07 10.64
N PHE A 307 19.99 7.81 10.07
CA PHE A 307 19.41 8.72 9.10
C PHE A 307 19.13 10.09 9.69
N LEU A 308 18.48 10.15 10.85
CA LEU A 308 18.15 11.42 11.52
C LEU A 308 19.40 12.23 11.89
N GLU A 309 20.48 11.57 12.34
CA GLU A 309 21.69 12.24 12.75
C GLU A 309 22.59 12.64 11.57
N ASN A 310 22.88 11.68 10.67
CA ASN A 310 23.97 11.79 9.71
C ASN A 310 23.53 12.15 8.28
N ARG A 311 22.22 12.00 7.96
CA ARG A 311 21.73 12.15 6.58
C ARG A 311 20.62 13.17 6.43
N CYS A 312 19.97 13.59 7.51
CA CYS A 312 19.01 14.68 7.53
C CYS A 312 19.69 16.02 7.77
N VAL A 313 19.32 17.02 7.01
CA VAL A 313 19.61 18.43 7.41
C VAL A 313 18.76 18.79 8.63
N ALA A 314 19.17 19.81 9.38
CA ALA A 314 18.53 20.18 10.65
C ALA A 314 17.01 20.46 10.50
N GLU A 315 16.61 21.14 9.42
CA GLU A 315 15.21 21.44 9.14
C GLU A 315 14.41 20.16 8.83
N GLU A 316 14.92 19.29 7.99
CA GLU A 316 14.29 18.00 7.67
C GLU A 316 14.15 17.13 8.93
N ARG A 317 15.17 17.07 9.79
CA ARG A 317 15.12 16.36 11.07
C ARG A 317 13.99 16.87 11.94
N THR A 318 13.83 18.20 12.05
CA THR A 318 12.73 18.81 12.81
C THR A 318 11.38 18.36 12.29
N HIS A 319 11.16 18.39 10.97
CA HIS A 319 9.93 17.94 10.36
C HIS A 319 9.64 16.45 10.63
N TYR A 320 10.66 15.57 10.58
CA TYR A 320 10.51 14.18 10.96
C TYR A 320 10.08 14.03 12.43
N LEU A 321 10.75 14.71 13.34
CA LEU A 321 10.45 14.62 14.77
C LEU A 321 9.04 15.14 15.10
N GLU A 322 8.61 16.22 14.49
CA GLU A 322 7.25 16.75 14.63
C GLU A 322 6.21 15.76 14.05
N ALA A 323 6.48 15.22 12.86
CA ALA A 323 5.59 14.25 12.22
C ALA A 323 5.40 13.00 13.09
N ILE A 324 6.48 12.38 13.56
CA ILE A 324 6.39 11.16 14.38
C ILE A 324 5.78 11.45 15.77
N ARG A 325 6.03 12.62 16.35
CA ARG A 325 5.41 13.07 17.63
C ARG A 325 3.90 13.11 17.54
N SER A 326 3.37 13.58 16.41
CA SER A 326 1.92 13.70 16.16
C SER A 326 1.25 12.38 15.76
N THR A 327 2.01 11.28 15.62
CA THR A 327 1.46 10.00 15.19
C THR A 327 0.49 9.44 16.22
N GLN A 328 -0.74 9.21 15.80
CA GLN A 328 -1.75 8.52 16.61
C GLN A 328 -1.49 7.01 16.58
N THR A 329 -1.67 6.35 17.72
CA THR A 329 -1.50 4.90 17.88
C THR A 329 -2.78 4.20 18.34
N GLY A 330 -3.85 4.94 18.66
CA GLY A 330 -5.18 4.44 18.96
C GLY A 330 -6.08 4.36 17.73
N ALA A 331 -7.07 3.48 17.74
CA ALA A 331 -8.11 3.48 16.72
C ALA A 331 -8.85 4.83 16.72
N ILE A 332 -9.27 5.28 15.53
CA ILE A 332 -10.06 6.49 15.35
C ILE A 332 -11.43 6.14 14.77
N THR A 333 -12.45 6.92 15.10
CA THR A 333 -13.78 6.80 14.47
C THR A 333 -13.80 7.49 13.10
N GLY A 334 -14.79 7.16 12.28
CA GLY A 334 -15.01 7.81 10.99
C GLY A 334 -15.19 9.34 11.14
N LEU A 335 -15.90 9.80 12.19
CA LEU A 335 -16.03 11.22 12.52
C LEU A 335 -14.70 11.90 12.87
N GLU A 336 -13.85 11.24 13.66
CA GLU A 336 -12.51 11.76 13.97
C GLU A 336 -11.63 11.79 12.73
N ALA A 337 -11.75 10.82 11.82
CA ALA A 337 -11.06 10.81 10.55
C ALA A 337 -11.49 12.00 9.68
N GLN A 338 -12.78 12.27 9.60
CA GLN A 338 -13.34 13.42 8.87
C GLN A 338 -12.83 14.74 9.46
N ALA A 339 -12.93 14.92 10.76
CA ALA A 339 -12.49 16.13 11.45
C ALA A 339 -10.97 16.37 11.32
N THR A 340 -10.18 15.29 11.38
CA THR A 340 -8.70 15.37 11.36
C THR A 340 -8.14 15.55 9.95
N PHE A 341 -8.79 14.97 8.94
CA PHE A 341 -8.25 14.88 7.59
C PHE A 341 -9.03 15.70 6.56
N GLY A 342 -10.13 16.37 6.97
CA GLY A 342 -10.93 17.22 6.10
C GLY A 342 -11.69 16.45 5.01
N ASP A 343 -12.07 15.21 5.29
CA ASP A 343 -12.78 14.34 4.35
C ASP A 343 -14.29 14.65 4.44
N ASP A 344 -14.72 15.76 3.80
CA ASP A 344 -16.10 16.24 3.85
C ASP A 344 -17.12 15.27 3.22
N GLU A 345 -16.64 14.28 2.47
CA GLU A 345 -17.47 13.29 1.78
C GLU A 345 -17.44 11.89 2.42
N TRP A 346 -17.03 11.75 3.68
CA TRP A 346 -17.11 10.47 4.36
C TRP A 346 -18.57 10.02 4.48
N GLN A 347 -18.98 9.08 3.63
CA GLN A 347 -20.31 8.48 3.64
C GLN A 347 -20.36 7.15 4.41
N GLY A 348 -19.27 6.73 5.02
CA GLY A 348 -19.23 5.54 5.88
C GLY A 348 -19.96 5.74 7.20
N ALA A 349 -20.22 4.66 7.95
CA ALA A 349 -20.81 4.75 9.27
C ALA A 349 -19.90 5.59 10.19
N ALA A 350 -20.46 6.66 10.77
CA ALA A 350 -19.74 7.58 11.65
C ALA A 350 -19.07 6.89 12.86
N THR A 351 -19.55 5.69 13.19
CA THR A 351 -19.08 4.83 14.29
C THR A 351 -18.01 3.82 13.88
N GLU A 352 -17.67 3.75 12.60
CA GLU A 352 -16.70 2.77 12.10
C GLU A 352 -15.30 3.03 12.66
N ARG A 353 -14.66 1.99 13.17
CA ARG A 353 -13.31 2.06 13.73
C ARG A 353 -12.28 1.89 12.64
N LEU A 354 -11.40 2.87 12.53
CA LEU A 354 -10.27 2.84 11.60
C LEU A 354 -8.96 2.69 12.38
N LEU A 355 -8.14 1.75 11.96
CA LEU A 355 -6.85 1.53 12.60
C LEU A 355 -5.82 2.61 12.19
N PRO A 356 -4.96 3.05 13.13
CA PRO A 356 -3.86 3.97 12.82
C PRO A 356 -2.81 3.36 11.87
N ASN A 357 -2.80 2.04 11.76
CA ASN A 357 -1.92 1.27 10.89
C ASN A 357 -2.16 1.54 9.40
N VAL A 358 -3.40 1.89 9.02
CA VAL A 358 -3.83 2.09 7.64
C VAL A 358 -4.21 3.54 7.43
N ARG A 359 -3.57 4.21 6.50
CA ARG A 359 -3.84 5.61 6.17
C ARG A 359 -4.09 5.78 4.67
N LEU A 360 -4.98 6.72 4.36
CA LEU A 360 -5.30 7.13 3.00
C LEU A 360 -4.77 8.55 2.76
N VAL A 361 -4.15 8.75 1.61
CA VAL A 361 -3.73 10.07 1.13
C VAL A 361 -4.27 10.26 -0.28
N ASN A 362 -5.14 11.25 -0.44
CA ASN A 362 -5.73 11.64 -1.72
C ASN A 362 -5.73 13.18 -1.87
N GLY A 363 -6.30 13.71 -2.94
CA GLY A 363 -6.38 15.14 -3.21
C GLY A 363 -7.16 15.94 -2.18
N ALA A 364 -8.15 15.34 -1.50
CA ALA A 364 -8.96 15.99 -0.48
C ALA A 364 -8.18 16.22 0.84
N VAL A 365 -7.10 15.47 1.07
CA VAL A 365 -6.27 15.62 2.29
C VAL A 365 -5.41 16.88 2.19
N LYS A 366 -5.44 17.72 3.23
CA LYS A 366 -4.63 18.96 3.32
C LYS A 366 -3.13 18.68 3.12
N GLN A 367 -2.44 19.55 2.41
CA GLN A 367 -1.03 19.37 2.04
C GLN A 367 -0.12 19.12 3.25
N GLU A 368 -0.31 19.82 4.35
CA GLU A 368 0.44 19.62 5.59
C GLU A 368 0.24 18.24 6.18
N THR A 369 -1.02 17.75 6.21
CA THR A 369 -1.35 16.40 6.67
C THR A 369 -0.75 15.34 5.74
N ARG A 370 -0.78 15.57 4.43
CA ARG A 370 -0.11 14.68 3.45
C ARG A 370 1.38 14.57 3.73
N GLN A 371 2.08 15.69 3.84
CA GLN A 371 3.51 15.72 4.15
C GLN A 371 3.81 14.96 5.45
N ARG A 372 3.06 15.21 6.51
CA ARG A 372 3.21 14.52 7.79
C ARG A 372 3.02 13.02 7.68
N LEU A 373 1.97 12.55 6.98
CA LEU A 373 1.73 11.12 6.77
C LEU A 373 2.85 10.45 5.96
N MET A 374 3.42 11.14 4.98
CA MET A 374 4.53 10.63 4.19
C MET A 374 5.81 10.52 5.02
N LEU A 375 6.14 11.52 5.83
CA LEU A 375 7.28 11.46 6.75
C LEU A 375 7.12 10.32 7.77
N THR A 376 5.93 10.15 8.36
CA THR A 376 5.67 9.06 9.30
C THR A 376 5.71 7.69 8.63
N PHE A 377 5.20 7.54 7.41
CA PHE A 377 5.33 6.29 6.65
C PHE A 377 6.80 5.96 6.34
N ASN A 378 7.62 6.98 6.09
CA ASN A 378 9.06 6.83 5.84
C ASN A 378 9.89 6.74 7.15
N SER A 379 9.27 6.35 8.25
CA SER A 379 9.85 6.01 9.55
C SER A 379 9.56 4.54 9.91
N PRO A 380 10.17 3.95 10.93
CA PRO A 380 9.85 2.59 11.36
C PRO A 380 8.48 2.45 12.01
N PHE A 381 7.81 3.55 12.33
CA PHE A 381 6.55 3.59 13.06
C PHE A 381 5.32 3.56 12.15
N PHE A 382 4.13 3.85 12.68
CA PHE A 382 2.90 3.95 11.89
C PHE A 382 2.93 5.12 10.89
N PRO A 383 2.17 5.02 9.79
CA PRO A 383 1.35 3.87 9.37
C PRO A 383 2.19 2.72 8.78
N GLU A 384 1.62 1.53 8.79
CA GLU A 384 2.21 0.31 8.19
C GLU A 384 1.71 0.10 6.76
N VAL A 385 0.50 0.56 6.47
CA VAL A 385 -0.10 0.57 5.14
C VAL A 385 -0.46 2.00 4.76
N LEU A 386 0.04 2.43 3.63
CA LEU A 386 -0.32 3.72 3.03
C LEU A 386 -1.03 3.49 1.71
N ILE A 387 -2.27 3.97 1.62
CA ILE A 387 -3.04 3.98 0.39
C ILE A 387 -2.92 5.38 -0.21
N ALA A 388 -2.56 5.47 -1.46
CA ALA A 388 -2.26 6.73 -2.13
C ALA A 388 -2.98 6.81 -3.47
N SER A 389 -3.59 7.96 -3.75
CA SER A 389 -4.10 8.28 -5.07
C SER A 389 -3.00 8.87 -5.98
N SER A 390 -3.35 9.21 -7.22
CA SER A 390 -2.44 9.76 -8.23
C SER A 390 -1.71 11.05 -7.80
N VAL A 391 -2.31 11.85 -6.92
CA VAL A 391 -1.74 13.12 -6.40
C VAL A 391 -0.40 12.93 -5.67
N MET A 392 -0.08 11.70 -5.27
CA MET A 392 1.20 11.34 -4.64
C MET A 392 2.37 11.17 -5.63
N ALA A 393 2.15 11.48 -6.92
CA ALA A 393 3.21 11.36 -7.93
C ALA A 393 4.34 12.39 -7.73
N GLU A 394 4.20 13.44 -6.91
CA GLU A 394 5.19 14.51 -6.76
C GLU A 394 5.80 14.62 -5.35
N GLY A 395 7.10 14.78 -5.30
CA GLY A 395 7.84 15.48 -4.23
C GLY A 395 8.36 14.67 -3.04
N VAL A 396 7.85 13.49 -2.66
CA VAL A 396 8.28 12.82 -1.42
C VAL A 396 8.78 11.40 -1.62
N ASP A 397 9.80 11.05 -0.89
CA ASP A 397 10.46 9.75 -0.90
C ASP A 397 9.84 8.81 0.12
N LEU A 398 9.51 7.56 -0.28
CA LEU A 398 8.87 6.54 0.56
C LEU A 398 9.70 5.25 0.65
N HIS A 399 10.99 5.35 0.41
CA HIS A 399 11.89 4.23 0.11
C HIS A 399 12.56 3.58 1.32
N ARG A 400 12.58 4.26 2.49
CA ARG A 400 13.42 3.83 3.61
C ARG A 400 12.93 2.57 4.30
N PHE A 401 11.63 2.43 4.50
CA PHE A 401 11.06 1.32 5.27
C PHE A 401 10.02 0.51 4.51
N CYS A 402 9.74 0.84 3.25
CA CYS A 402 8.81 0.15 2.37
C CYS A 402 9.54 -0.52 1.21
N ARG A 403 9.14 -1.77 0.87
CA ARG A 403 9.56 -2.48 -0.33
C ARG A 403 8.42 -3.26 -1.02
N TYR A 404 7.19 -3.13 -0.51
CA TYR A 404 5.99 -3.70 -1.12
C TYR A 404 5.14 -2.59 -1.74
N VAL A 405 4.98 -2.63 -3.05
CA VAL A 405 4.18 -1.67 -3.82
C VAL A 405 3.10 -2.42 -4.56
N ILE A 406 1.85 -2.00 -4.40
CA ILE A 406 0.70 -2.57 -5.10
C ILE A 406 0.07 -1.46 -5.93
N HIS A 407 0.10 -1.60 -7.25
CA HIS A 407 -0.65 -0.75 -8.15
C HIS A 407 -2.05 -1.36 -8.33
N HIS A 408 -2.93 -1.13 -7.35
CA HIS A 408 -4.28 -1.67 -7.38
C HIS A 408 -5.01 -1.28 -8.68
N ASP A 409 -4.88 -0.01 -9.07
CA ASP A 409 -5.31 0.46 -10.37
C ASP A 409 -4.10 0.79 -11.25
N LEU A 410 -4.14 0.29 -12.48
CA LEU A 410 -3.17 0.63 -13.50
C LEU A 410 -3.49 2.02 -14.08
N CYS A 411 -2.47 2.73 -14.51
CA CYS A 411 -2.61 3.96 -15.28
C CYS A 411 -2.30 3.71 -16.75
N TRP A 412 -3.02 4.35 -17.66
CA TRP A 412 -2.76 4.29 -19.10
C TRP A 412 -1.36 4.79 -19.49
N ASN A 413 -0.79 5.66 -18.67
CA ASN A 413 0.56 6.17 -18.86
C ASN A 413 1.58 5.35 -18.06
N PRO A 414 2.46 4.57 -18.72
CA PRO A 414 3.49 3.77 -18.05
C PRO A 414 4.50 4.62 -17.27
N SER A 415 4.70 5.89 -17.64
CA SER A 415 5.56 6.82 -16.92
C SER A 415 5.03 7.06 -15.49
N THR A 416 3.73 7.12 -15.31
CA THR A 416 3.10 7.28 -13.98
C THR A 416 3.38 6.06 -13.09
N LEU A 417 3.29 4.83 -13.63
CA LEU A 417 3.63 3.62 -12.88
C LEU A 417 5.11 3.61 -12.46
N GLU A 418 6.00 4.02 -13.37
CA GLU A 418 7.41 4.12 -13.09
C GLU A 418 7.71 5.21 -12.04
N GLN A 419 7.07 6.37 -12.14
CA GLN A 419 7.20 7.44 -11.14
C GLN A 419 6.72 6.98 -9.75
N ARG A 420 5.56 6.30 -9.67
CA ARG A 420 5.03 5.74 -8.42
C ARG A 420 5.99 4.72 -7.82
N THR A 421 6.46 3.76 -8.60
CA THR A 421 7.46 2.77 -8.17
C THR A 421 8.77 3.44 -7.77
N GLY A 422 9.20 4.47 -8.50
CA GLY A 422 10.38 5.27 -8.24
C GLY A 422 10.37 5.98 -6.88
N ARG A 423 9.21 6.16 -6.23
CA ARG A 423 9.13 6.69 -4.85
C ARG A 423 9.72 5.73 -3.81
N VAL A 424 9.68 4.44 -4.10
CA VAL A 424 10.22 3.38 -3.22
C VAL A 424 11.61 2.92 -3.68
N ASP A 425 11.92 3.02 -4.97
CA ASP A 425 13.21 2.64 -5.51
C ASP A 425 14.13 3.86 -5.69
N ARG A 426 14.79 4.25 -4.61
CA ARG A 426 15.78 5.35 -4.56
C ARG A 426 17.08 4.90 -3.91
N ILE A 427 18.10 5.76 -3.97
CA ILE A 427 19.36 5.57 -3.24
C ILE A 427 19.03 5.56 -1.74
N GLY A 428 19.58 4.59 -1.01
CA GLY A 428 19.26 4.38 0.41
C GLY A 428 17.94 3.66 0.65
N ALA A 429 17.34 3.03 -0.38
CA ALA A 429 16.13 2.23 -0.24
C ALA A 429 16.32 1.00 0.66
N LYS A 430 15.20 0.48 1.20
CA LYS A 430 15.19 -0.72 2.06
C LYS A 430 15.90 -1.90 1.41
N VAL A 431 15.81 -2.07 0.08
CA VAL A 431 16.50 -3.13 -0.68
C VAL A 431 18.02 -3.11 -0.49
N GLU A 432 18.64 -1.94 -0.40
CA GLU A 432 20.09 -1.81 -0.23
C GLU A 432 20.56 -2.24 1.18
N ARG A 433 19.67 -2.20 2.17
CA ARG A 433 19.97 -2.57 3.55
C ARG A 433 19.61 -4.02 3.88
N CYS A 434 18.58 -4.58 3.23
CA CYS A 434 18.12 -5.93 3.53
C CYS A 434 18.49 -6.97 2.46
N GLY A 435 18.98 -6.55 1.28
CA GLY A 435 19.32 -7.45 0.18
C GLY A 435 18.12 -8.18 -0.43
N LYS A 436 16.88 -7.74 -0.15
CA LYS A 436 15.65 -8.32 -0.72
C LYS A 436 15.00 -7.34 -1.68
N PRO A 437 14.46 -7.80 -2.83
CA PRO A 437 13.93 -6.92 -3.87
C PRO A 437 12.71 -6.12 -3.41
N ILE A 438 12.49 -5.00 -4.07
CA ILE A 438 11.22 -4.28 -4.04
C ILE A 438 10.23 -5.10 -4.85
N ARG A 439 9.13 -5.52 -4.23
CA ARG A 439 8.05 -6.28 -4.85
C ARG A 439 6.99 -5.33 -5.38
N VAL A 440 6.78 -5.35 -6.69
CA VAL A 440 5.84 -4.48 -7.40
C VAL A 440 4.72 -5.33 -7.98
N TYR A 441 3.56 -5.28 -7.35
CA TYR A 441 2.37 -6.02 -7.77
C TYR A 441 1.54 -5.18 -8.74
N LEU A 442 1.14 -5.80 -9.84
CA LEU A 442 0.31 -5.24 -10.90
C LEU A 442 -0.94 -6.13 -11.10
N PRO A 443 -1.88 -6.16 -10.13
CA PRO A 443 -3.05 -7.01 -10.23
C PRO A 443 -3.96 -6.54 -11.35
N TYR A 444 -4.52 -7.49 -12.10
CA TYR A 444 -5.57 -7.25 -13.08
C TYR A 444 -6.53 -8.45 -13.13
N LEU A 445 -7.79 -8.19 -13.49
CA LEU A 445 -8.84 -9.20 -13.61
C LEU A 445 -8.77 -9.87 -14.98
N ALA A 446 -8.73 -11.20 -15.00
CA ALA A 446 -8.70 -12.00 -16.22
C ALA A 446 -9.95 -11.77 -17.09
N GLU A 447 -9.79 -11.82 -18.40
CA GLU A 447 -10.85 -11.75 -19.41
C GLU A 447 -11.71 -10.47 -19.34
N THR A 448 -11.16 -9.38 -18.77
CA THR A 448 -11.86 -8.11 -18.63
C THR A 448 -11.13 -6.97 -19.36
N GLN A 449 -11.72 -5.77 -19.32
CA GLN A 449 -11.08 -4.54 -19.78
C GLN A 449 -9.75 -4.26 -18.99
N ASP A 450 -9.67 -4.70 -17.76
CA ASP A 450 -8.48 -4.55 -16.92
C ASP A 450 -7.27 -5.32 -17.47
N GLU A 451 -7.47 -6.56 -17.93
CA GLU A 451 -6.42 -7.31 -18.60
C GLU A 451 -5.97 -6.66 -19.90
N LYS A 452 -6.93 -6.15 -20.68
CA LYS A 452 -6.62 -5.42 -21.91
C LYS A 452 -5.78 -4.17 -21.62
N MET A 453 -6.15 -3.43 -20.59
CA MET A 453 -5.39 -2.25 -20.12
C MET A 453 -3.98 -2.67 -19.72
N TYR A 454 -3.82 -3.74 -18.92
CA TYR A 454 -2.52 -4.25 -18.53
C TYR A 454 -1.64 -4.53 -19.76
N ARG A 455 -2.15 -5.26 -20.74
CA ARG A 455 -1.39 -5.60 -21.97
C ARG A 455 -0.95 -4.33 -22.72
N VAL A 456 -1.87 -3.38 -22.93
CA VAL A 456 -1.57 -2.13 -23.61
C VAL A 456 -0.52 -1.30 -22.85
N VAL A 457 -0.65 -1.21 -21.53
CA VAL A 457 0.30 -0.47 -20.69
C VAL A 457 1.68 -1.11 -20.72
N MET A 458 1.77 -2.45 -20.68
CA MET A 458 3.06 -3.16 -20.76
C MET A 458 3.72 -2.98 -22.12
N ASP A 459 2.95 -2.99 -23.21
CA ASP A 459 3.49 -2.71 -24.55
C ASP A 459 3.99 -1.26 -24.66
N ARG A 460 3.22 -0.30 -24.15
CA ARG A 460 3.65 1.12 -24.08
C ARG A 460 4.90 1.29 -23.22
N GLU A 461 5.00 0.57 -22.12
CA GLU A 461 6.20 0.61 -21.25
C GLU A 461 7.44 0.08 -21.97
N ARG A 462 7.32 -1.01 -22.74
CA ARG A 462 8.43 -1.51 -23.56
C ARG A 462 8.93 -0.41 -24.51
N TRP A 463 8.01 0.29 -25.17
CA TRP A 463 8.34 1.44 -26.03
C TRP A 463 8.98 2.59 -25.23
N PHE A 464 8.40 2.96 -24.09
CA PHE A 464 8.92 4.00 -23.22
C PHE A 464 10.35 3.69 -22.77
N ASN A 465 10.62 2.46 -22.35
CA ASN A 465 11.93 2.04 -21.89
C ASN A 465 12.97 2.11 -23.01
N VAL A 466 12.59 1.78 -24.24
CA VAL A 466 13.47 1.93 -25.41
C VAL A 466 13.75 3.40 -25.70
N VAL A 467 12.74 4.25 -25.70
CA VAL A 467 12.92 5.71 -25.88
C VAL A 467 13.80 6.29 -24.77
N MET A 468 13.62 5.81 -23.53
CA MET A 468 14.44 6.20 -22.39
C MET A 468 15.80 5.52 -22.35
N GLY A 469 16.15 4.62 -23.30
CA GLY A 469 17.47 4.06 -23.55
C GLY A 469 17.78 2.72 -22.97
N GLU A 470 16.79 1.97 -22.63
CA GLU A 470 16.98 0.56 -22.37
C GLU A 470 17.22 -0.15 -23.72
N LYS A 471 18.18 -1.09 -23.72
CA LYS A 471 18.37 -1.94 -24.90
C LYS A 471 17.11 -2.77 -25.11
N PHE A 472 16.58 -2.71 -26.31
CA PHE A 472 15.45 -3.56 -26.69
C PHE A 472 15.85 -5.03 -26.51
N LYS A 473 15.19 -5.71 -25.59
CA LYS A 473 15.33 -7.16 -25.42
C LYS A 473 14.21 -7.81 -26.23
N VAL A 474 14.61 -8.63 -27.16
CA VAL A 474 13.72 -9.50 -27.95
C VAL A 474 13.19 -10.61 -27.06
#